data_6b4e92cfaed49ff18c9ae6c91edd4d7b
#
_entry.id   6b4e92cfaed49ff18c9ae6c91edd4d7b
#
_cell.length_a   1.000
_cell.length_b   1.000
_cell.length_c   1.000
_cell.angle_alpha   90.00
_cell.angle_beta   90.00
_cell.angle_gamma   90.00
#
_symmetry.space_group_name_H-M   'P 1'
#
loop_
_entity.id
_entity.type
_entity.pdbx_description
1 polymer ?
#
loop_
_entity_poly.entity_id
_entity_poly.type
_entity_poly.pdbx_seq_one_letter_code
_entity_poly.pdbx_strand_id
1 'polypeptide(L)'
;ILRNFNPAKLIVFSRDELKQSRMQKESNDPRLRFFLGDVRDLGRLQRAFHGVDIVVHAAALKQVPILEYNPFEAVKTNILGSQNVIEAAIDQNVDKVLLVSTDKSVQPINLYGATKLCAEMLFVNSNAYSSGKTKFSCVRYGNVLGSRGSLVEILLRNKGAQTVQVTHA
;
A
#
# COMPACT_ATOMS: atom_id res chain seq x y z
N ILE A 1 -6.02 -12.00 -8.66
CA ILE A 1 -5.53 -12.99 -7.67
C ILE A 1 -6.48 -14.19 -7.65
N LEU A 2 -7.75 -14.04 -7.29
CA LEU A 2 -8.72 -15.14 -7.15
C LEU A 2 -8.83 -16.04 -8.40
N ARG A 3 -8.76 -15.47 -9.61
CA ARG A 3 -8.86 -16.21 -10.87
C ARG A 3 -7.59 -17.02 -11.20
N ASN A 4 -6.42 -16.46 -10.87
CA ASN A 4 -5.15 -17.02 -11.37
C ASN A 4 -4.41 -17.86 -10.32
N PHE A 5 -4.64 -17.64 -9.03
CA PHE A 5 -3.86 -18.26 -7.94
C PHE A 5 -4.69 -19.10 -6.98
N ASN A 6 -6.01 -19.10 -7.11
CA ASN A 6 -6.93 -19.90 -6.31
C ASN A 6 -6.61 -19.97 -4.81
N PRO A 7 -6.45 -18.84 -4.09
CA PRO A 7 -6.17 -18.87 -2.67
C PRO A 7 -7.36 -19.42 -1.87
N ALA A 8 -7.11 -20.02 -0.72
CA ALA A 8 -8.15 -20.45 0.20
C ALA A 8 -8.97 -19.27 0.75
N LYS A 9 -8.31 -18.15 1.02
CA LYS A 9 -8.93 -16.89 1.47
C LYS A 9 -8.15 -15.70 0.90
N LEU A 10 -8.84 -14.60 0.63
CA LEU A 10 -8.27 -13.30 0.29
C LEU A 10 -8.84 -12.24 1.23
N ILE A 11 -7.99 -11.69 2.09
CA ILE A 11 -8.37 -10.65 3.05
C ILE A 11 -8.08 -9.27 2.44
N VAL A 12 -9.07 -8.42 2.37
CA VAL A 12 -8.94 -7.01 1.99
C VAL A 12 -8.96 -6.16 3.26
N PHE A 13 -7.77 -5.69 3.65
CA PHE A 13 -7.58 -4.83 4.81
C PHE A 13 -7.50 -3.36 4.38
N SER A 14 -8.37 -2.50 4.88
CA SER A 14 -8.41 -1.09 4.46
C SER A 14 -9.22 -0.25 5.44
N ARG A 15 -8.98 1.06 5.50
CA ARG A 15 -9.79 2.04 6.23
C ARG A 15 -11.06 2.46 5.47
N ASP A 16 -11.11 2.19 4.17
CA ASP A 16 -12.15 2.68 3.27
C ASP A 16 -13.34 1.71 3.25
N GLU A 17 -14.28 1.93 4.17
CA GLU A 17 -15.51 1.17 4.31
C GLU A 17 -16.35 1.18 3.02
N LEU A 18 -16.44 2.35 2.37
CA LEU A 18 -17.24 2.48 1.15
C LEU A 18 -16.67 1.65 0.00
N LYS A 19 -15.35 1.62 -0.15
CA LYS A 19 -14.70 0.75 -1.14
C LYS A 19 -14.92 -0.73 -0.83
N GLN A 20 -14.80 -1.12 0.42
CA GLN A 20 -15.05 -2.50 0.83
C GLN A 20 -16.50 -2.90 0.53
N SER A 21 -17.47 -2.06 0.89
CA SER A 21 -18.88 -2.27 0.59
C SER A 21 -19.17 -2.40 -0.91
N ARG A 22 -18.57 -1.53 -1.74
CA ARG A 22 -18.71 -1.63 -3.21
C ARG A 22 -18.11 -2.93 -3.74
N MET A 23 -16.89 -3.27 -3.33
CA MET A 23 -16.21 -4.49 -3.75
C MET A 23 -17.01 -5.75 -3.33
N GLN A 24 -17.63 -5.73 -2.16
CA GLN A 24 -18.46 -6.82 -1.69
C GLN A 24 -19.72 -7.00 -2.56
N LYS A 25 -20.33 -5.89 -3.01
CA LYS A 25 -21.48 -5.94 -3.92
C LYS A 25 -21.10 -6.40 -5.34
N GLU A 26 -19.91 -6.06 -5.80
CA GLU A 26 -19.40 -6.39 -7.12
C GLU A 26 -18.86 -7.83 -7.21
N SER A 27 -18.43 -8.39 -6.10
CA SER A 27 -17.82 -9.72 -6.05
C SER A 27 -18.44 -10.56 -4.94
N ASN A 28 -19.15 -11.61 -5.34
CA ASN A 28 -19.80 -12.56 -4.44
C ASN A 28 -18.92 -13.81 -4.18
N ASP A 29 -17.58 -13.68 -4.27
CA ASP A 29 -16.65 -14.79 -4.07
C ASP A 29 -16.56 -15.16 -2.58
N PRO A 30 -16.89 -16.41 -2.19
CA PRO A 30 -16.93 -16.85 -0.78
C PRO A 30 -15.55 -16.85 -0.11
N ARG A 31 -14.47 -16.73 -0.87
CA ARG A 31 -13.10 -16.65 -0.35
C ARG A 31 -12.71 -15.23 0.11
N LEU A 32 -13.47 -14.19 -0.31
CA LEU A 32 -13.22 -12.82 0.09
C LEU A 32 -13.60 -12.57 1.55
N ARG A 33 -12.75 -11.84 2.25
CA ARG A 33 -12.99 -11.33 3.60
C ARG A 33 -12.62 -9.86 3.63
N PHE A 34 -13.50 -9.06 4.17
CA PHE A 34 -13.30 -7.61 4.32
C PHE A 34 -13.00 -7.31 5.79
N PHE A 35 -11.83 -6.74 6.02
CA PHE A 35 -11.34 -6.46 7.36
C PHE A 35 -11.06 -4.95 7.49
N LEU A 36 -11.93 -4.24 8.17
CA LEU A 36 -11.78 -2.80 8.38
C LEU A 36 -10.68 -2.52 9.40
N GLY A 37 -9.69 -1.70 9.03
CA GLY A 37 -8.60 -1.33 9.92
C GLY A 37 -7.60 -0.37 9.28
N ASP A 38 -6.74 0.18 10.12
CA ASP A 38 -5.66 1.11 9.77
C ASP A 38 -4.31 0.44 9.99
N VAL A 39 -3.36 0.65 9.08
CA VAL A 39 -1.98 0.13 9.22
C VAL A 39 -1.24 0.73 10.42
N ARG A 40 -1.73 1.84 10.97
CA ARG A 40 -1.22 2.45 12.19
C ARG A 40 -1.61 1.70 13.48
N ASP A 41 -2.56 0.77 13.37
CA ASP A 41 -3.03 -0.07 14.49
C ASP A 41 -2.38 -1.45 14.40
N LEU A 42 -1.30 -1.65 15.17
CA LEU A 42 -0.56 -2.91 15.22
C LEU A 42 -1.45 -4.07 15.68
N GLY A 43 -2.25 -3.88 16.74
CA GLY A 43 -3.11 -4.95 17.27
C GLY A 43 -4.17 -5.40 16.25
N ARG A 44 -4.66 -4.46 15.44
CA ARG A 44 -5.59 -4.77 14.36
C ARG A 44 -4.92 -5.54 13.22
N LEU A 45 -3.68 -5.20 12.88
CA LEU A 45 -2.88 -5.92 11.88
C LEU A 45 -2.57 -7.35 12.35
N GLN A 46 -2.15 -7.54 13.60
CA GLN A 46 -1.88 -8.87 14.18
C GLN A 46 -3.10 -9.80 14.06
N ARG A 47 -4.31 -9.28 14.33
CA ARG A 47 -5.55 -10.03 14.14
C ARG A 47 -5.84 -10.34 12.67
N ALA A 48 -5.58 -9.39 11.77
CA ALA A 48 -5.81 -9.56 10.33
C ALA A 48 -4.84 -10.57 9.70
N PHE A 49 -3.62 -10.67 10.23
CA PHE A 49 -2.56 -11.55 9.71
C PHE A 49 -2.57 -12.96 10.30
N HIS A 50 -3.43 -13.22 11.27
CA HIS A 50 -3.53 -14.56 11.86
C HIS A 50 -3.89 -15.61 10.80
N GLY A 51 -2.98 -16.59 10.59
CA GLY A 51 -3.12 -17.65 9.59
C GLY A 51 -3.05 -17.17 8.14
N VAL A 52 -2.33 -16.07 7.89
CA VAL A 52 -2.07 -15.54 6.55
C VAL A 52 -0.66 -15.92 6.10
N ASP A 53 -0.54 -16.49 4.91
CA ASP A 53 0.75 -16.91 4.34
C ASP A 53 1.44 -15.76 3.61
N ILE A 54 0.68 -14.90 2.92
CA ILE A 54 1.23 -13.85 2.06
C ILE A 54 0.54 -12.51 2.33
N VAL A 55 1.33 -11.46 2.54
CA VAL A 55 0.86 -10.08 2.69
C VAL A 55 1.36 -9.21 1.54
N VAL A 56 0.47 -8.44 0.93
CA VAL A 56 0.81 -7.37 -0.01
C VAL A 56 0.49 -6.02 0.63
N HIS A 57 1.52 -5.29 1.02
CA HIS A 57 1.39 -3.98 1.64
C HIS A 57 1.36 -2.88 0.57
N ALA A 58 0.15 -2.41 0.24
CA ALA A 58 -0.07 -1.34 -0.72
C ALA A 58 -0.65 -0.07 -0.08
N ALA A 59 -0.85 -0.06 1.25
CA ALA A 59 -1.39 1.10 1.95
C ALA A 59 -0.35 2.21 2.06
N ALA A 60 -0.68 3.39 1.56
CA ALA A 60 0.14 4.59 1.69
C ALA A 60 -0.69 5.86 1.44
N LEU A 61 -0.26 6.97 2.00
CA LEU A 61 -0.64 8.30 1.56
C LEU A 61 0.31 8.71 0.41
N LYS A 62 -0.24 9.23 -0.70
CA LYS A 62 0.55 9.48 -1.94
C LYS A 62 0.34 10.85 -2.59
N GLN A 63 -0.59 11.66 -2.09
CA GLN A 63 -0.90 12.97 -2.67
C GLN A 63 0.14 14.00 -2.20
N VAL A 64 1.12 14.31 -3.05
CA VAL A 64 2.29 15.12 -2.68
C VAL A 64 1.92 16.46 -2.03
N PRO A 65 1.05 17.31 -2.60
CA PRO A 65 0.72 18.61 -1.96
C PRO A 65 0.08 18.45 -0.58
N ILE A 66 -0.73 17.39 -0.38
CA ILE A 66 -1.38 17.12 0.90
C ILE A 66 -0.35 16.65 1.93
N LEU A 67 0.62 15.85 1.51
CA LEU A 67 1.66 15.31 2.39
C LEU A 67 2.66 16.37 2.81
N GLU A 68 3.02 17.29 1.93
CA GLU A 68 3.90 18.42 2.28
C GLU A 68 3.25 19.32 3.35
N TYR A 69 1.94 19.46 3.33
CA TYR A 69 1.18 20.19 4.36
C TYR A 69 0.97 19.36 5.64
N ASN A 70 0.93 18.02 5.53
CA ASN A 70 0.68 17.11 6.66
C ASN A 70 1.83 16.08 6.83
N PRO A 71 3.06 16.51 7.09
CA PRO A 71 4.24 15.64 7.04
C PRO A 71 4.20 14.50 8.07
N PHE A 72 3.69 14.75 9.26
CA PHE A 72 3.60 13.73 10.31
C PHE A 72 2.59 12.62 9.96
N GLU A 73 1.53 12.92 9.23
CA GLU A 73 0.59 11.89 8.78
C GLU A 73 1.21 11.00 7.70
N ALA A 74 2.09 11.56 6.86
CA ALA A 74 2.90 10.79 5.92
C ALA A 74 3.83 9.82 6.66
N VAL A 75 4.56 10.30 7.68
CA VAL A 75 5.44 9.48 8.52
C VAL A 75 4.64 8.38 9.23
N LYS A 76 3.56 8.74 9.91
CA LYS A 76 2.72 7.76 10.65
C LYS A 76 2.18 6.66 9.75
N THR A 77 1.73 7.00 8.53
CA THR A 77 1.11 6.02 7.64
C THR A 77 2.16 5.24 6.83
N ASN A 78 3.10 5.95 6.19
CA ASN A 78 4.00 5.33 5.23
C ASN A 78 5.21 4.67 5.91
N ILE A 79 5.69 5.20 7.04
CA ILE A 79 6.85 4.66 7.76
C ILE A 79 6.41 3.81 8.95
N LEU A 80 5.73 4.39 9.95
CA LEU A 80 5.31 3.64 11.14
C LEU A 80 4.25 2.59 10.81
N GLY A 81 3.35 2.86 9.86
CA GLY A 81 2.42 1.86 9.33
C GLY A 81 3.13 0.69 8.64
N SER A 82 4.24 0.96 7.92
CA SER A 82 5.09 -0.10 7.35
C SER A 82 5.82 -0.90 8.41
N GLN A 83 6.32 -0.24 9.46
CA GLN A 83 6.89 -0.91 10.64
C GLN A 83 5.86 -1.86 11.27
N ASN A 84 4.65 -1.39 11.53
CA ASN A 84 3.60 -2.23 12.10
C ASN A 84 3.26 -3.45 11.24
N VAL A 85 3.30 -3.31 9.91
CA VAL A 85 3.11 -4.44 8.98
C VAL A 85 4.24 -5.46 9.13
N ILE A 86 5.49 -5.01 9.28
CA ILE A 86 6.65 -5.88 9.50
C ILE A 86 6.51 -6.64 10.82
N GLU A 87 6.26 -5.92 11.91
CA GLU A 87 6.09 -6.50 13.26
C GLU A 87 4.95 -7.53 13.28
N ALA A 88 3.77 -7.14 12.78
CA ALA A 88 2.63 -8.05 12.71
C ALA A 88 2.91 -9.29 11.87
N ALA A 89 3.65 -9.15 10.77
CA ALA A 89 3.99 -10.28 9.91
C ALA A 89 4.96 -11.26 10.59
N ILE A 90 5.95 -10.74 11.32
CA ILE A 90 6.89 -11.57 12.08
C ILE A 90 6.15 -12.29 13.22
N ASP A 91 5.35 -11.56 14.01
CA ASP A 91 4.59 -12.11 15.14
C ASP A 91 3.61 -13.21 14.72
N GLN A 92 3.00 -13.07 13.52
CA GLN A 92 2.03 -14.04 13.00
C GLN A 92 2.65 -15.11 12.10
N ASN A 93 3.99 -15.12 11.94
CA ASN A 93 4.74 -16.07 11.11
C ASN A 93 4.25 -16.07 9.64
N VAL A 94 4.00 -14.90 9.07
CA VAL A 94 3.69 -14.74 7.64
C VAL A 94 4.88 -15.17 6.80
N ASP A 95 4.69 -16.00 5.79
CA ASP A 95 5.81 -16.50 4.97
C ASP A 95 6.45 -15.41 4.11
N LYS A 96 5.61 -14.57 3.46
CA LYS A 96 6.08 -13.58 2.49
C LYS A 96 5.33 -12.26 2.63
N VAL A 97 6.08 -11.18 2.63
CA VAL A 97 5.54 -9.82 2.65
C VAL A 97 6.12 -9.02 1.49
N LEU A 98 5.25 -8.51 0.64
CA LEU A 98 5.60 -7.66 -0.49
C LEU A 98 5.20 -6.22 -0.24
N LEU A 99 6.16 -5.30 -0.22
CA LEU A 99 5.89 -3.87 -0.24
C LEU A 99 5.68 -3.38 -1.67
N VAL A 100 4.56 -2.78 -1.94
CA VAL A 100 4.31 -2.04 -3.18
C VAL A 100 4.86 -0.63 -3.04
N SER A 101 5.96 -0.34 -3.74
CA SER A 101 6.63 0.97 -3.71
C SER A 101 6.43 1.74 -5.03
N THR A 102 7.30 2.68 -5.33
CA THR A 102 7.15 3.63 -6.43
C THR A 102 8.51 4.00 -7.03
N ASP A 103 8.54 4.43 -8.29
CA ASP A 103 9.68 5.06 -8.95
C ASP A 103 10.16 6.34 -8.21
N LYS A 104 9.25 7.04 -7.53
CA LYS A 104 9.54 8.26 -6.76
C LYS A 104 10.36 8.04 -5.50
N SER A 105 10.60 6.78 -5.11
CA SER A 105 11.57 6.42 -4.06
C SER A 105 13.02 6.47 -4.55
N VAL A 106 13.24 6.55 -5.86
CA VAL A 106 14.59 6.71 -6.46
C VAL A 106 14.95 8.19 -6.46
N GLN A 107 15.99 8.57 -5.72
CA GLN A 107 16.40 9.99 -5.56
C GLN A 107 15.20 10.90 -5.21
N PRO A 108 14.57 10.70 -4.06
CA PRO A 108 13.30 11.35 -3.74
C PRO A 108 13.46 12.86 -3.61
N ILE A 109 12.65 13.63 -4.33
CA ILE A 109 12.61 15.09 -4.31
C ILE A 109 11.43 15.65 -3.48
N ASN A 110 10.62 14.78 -2.87
CA ASN A 110 9.48 15.15 -2.05
C ASN A 110 9.27 14.13 -0.91
N LEU A 111 8.46 14.53 0.07
CA LEU A 111 8.21 13.72 1.26
C LEU A 111 7.61 12.35 0.94
N TYR A 112 6.71 12.26 -0.06
CA TYR A 112 6.15 10.99 -0.47
C TYR A 112 7.24 10.00 -0.89
N GLY A 113 8.12 10.40 -1.80
CA GLY A 113 9.24 9.56 -2.25
C GLY A 113 10.17 9.18 -1.10
N ALA A 114 10.53 10.14 -0.24
CA ALA A 114 11.38 9.90 0.92
C ALA A 114 10.77 8.89 1.91
N THR A 115 9.47 9.01 2.22
CA THR A 115 8.79 8.06 3.11
C THR A 115 8.69 6.65 2.49
N LYS A 116 8.53 6.54 1.17
CA LYS A 116 8.52 5.27 0.48
C LYS A 116 9.91 4.63 0.44
N LEU A 117 10.97 5.41 0.22
CA LEU A 117 12.34 4.92 0.32
C LEU A 117 12.65 4.39 1.73
N CYS A 118 12.25 5.13 2.76
CA CYS A 118 12.40 4.69 4.15
C CYS A 118 11.68 3.34 4.38
N ALA A 119 10.43 3.21 3.93
CA ALA A 119 9.68 1.96 4.03
C ALA A 119 10.37 0.80 3.30
N GLU A 120 10.95 1.02 2.11
CA GLU A 120 11.74 0.00 1.39
C GLU A 120 12.94 -0.47 2.20
N MET A 121 13.70 0.47 2.79
CA MET A 121 14.85 0.14 3.62
C MET A 121 14.44 -0.66 4.86
N LEU A 122 13.34 -0.32 5.51
CA LEU A 122 12.79 -1.08 6.63
C LEU A 122 12.46 -2.52 6.18
N PHE A 123 11.75 -2.69 5.08
CA PHE A 123 11.36 -4.01 4.57
C PHE A 123 12.57 -4.87 4.23
N VAL A 124 13.53 -4.34 3.47
CA VAL A 124 14.72 -5.10 3.05
C VAL A 124 15.57 -5.50 4.25
N ASN A 125 15.81 -4.56 5.17
CA ASN A 125 16.64 -4.83 6.35
C ASN A 125 15.95 -5.76 7.36
N SER A 126 14.62 -5.85 7.37
CA SER A 126 13.88 -6.76 8.25
C SER A 126 14.16 -8.24 7.97
N ASN A 127 14.67 -8.57 6.80
CA ASN A 127 15.14 -9.94 6.52
C ASN A 127 16.27 -10.39 7.45
N ALA A 128 17.07 -9.46 7.97
CA ALA A 128 18.20 -9.79 8.85
C ALA A 128 17.75 -10.30 10.23
N TYR A 129 16.61 -9.78 10.75
CA TYR A 129 16.13 -10.15 12.10
C TYR A 129 14.85 -11.00 12.11
N SER A 130 14.24 -11.26 10.96
CA SER A 130 13.06 -12.13 10.86
C SER A 130 13.38 -13.63 11.05
N SER A 131 14.61 -13.98 11.40
CA SER A 131 15.07 -15.36 11.58
C SER A 131 14.84 -16.27 10.37
N GLY A 132 14.71 -15.68 9.18
CA GLY A 132 14.51 -16.38 7.91
C GLY A 132 13.10 -16.98 7.71
N LYS A 133 12.21 -16.86 8.69
CA LYS A 133 10.84 -17.37 8.61
C LYS A 133 9.99 -16.50 7.71
N THR A 134 9.97 -15.20 7.95
CA THR A 134 9.25 -14.21 7.12
C THR A 134 10.20 -13.60 6.11
N LYS A 135 9.84 -13.59 4.83
CA LYS A 135 10.64 -12.99 3.75
C LYS A 135 10.01 -11.70 3.29
N PHE A 136 10.78 -10.61 3.35
CA PHE A 136 10.38 -9.28 2.93
C PHE A 136 10.97 -8.93 1.58
N SER A 137 10.15 -8.36 0.71
CA SER A 137 10.55 -7.87 -0.62
C SER A 137 9.83 -6.60 -1.01
N CYS A 138 10.38 -5.86 -1.97
CA CYS A 138 9.80 -4.63 -2.49
C CYS A 138 9.69 -4.69 -4.00
N VAL A 139 8.64 -4.07 -4.55
CA VAL A 139 8.53 -3.80 -5.98
C VAL A 139 8.31 -2.31 -6.20
N ARG A 140 8.99 -1.74 -7.19
CA ARG A 140 8.77 -0.38 -7.67
C ARG A 140 8.00 -0.42 -8.98
N TYR A 141 7.10 0.53 -9.17
CA TYR A 141 6.44 0.75 -10.46
C TYR A 141 6.27 2.24 -10.69
N GLY A 142 6.14 2.61 -11.96
CA GLY A 142 5.93 4.00 -12.38
C GLY A 142 4.46 4.43 -12.27
N ASN A 143 4.07 5.40 -13.10
CA ASN A 143 2.70 5.89 -13.11
C ASN A 143 1.74 4.83 -13.67
N VAL A 144 0.68 4.55 -12.91
CA VAL A 144 -0.36 3.60 -13.32
C VAL A 144 -1.48 4.36 -14.04
N LEU A 145 -1.72 3.99 -15.28
CA LEU A 145 -2.83 4.54 -16.08
C LEU A 145 -4.17 4.26 -15.40
N GLY A 146 -5.05 5.25 -15.37
CA GLY A 146 -6.38 5.13 -14.77
C GLY A 146 -6.41 5.09 -13.23
N SER A 147 -5.26 5.29 -12.54
CA SER A 147 -5.26 5.45 -11.09
C SER A 147 -5.82 6.82 -10.68
N ARG A 148 -6.39 6.92 -9.47
CA ARG A 148 -6.92 8.20 -8.93
C ARG A 148 -5.85 9.28 -8.95
N GLY A 149 -6.18 10.43 -9.56
CA GLY A 149 -5.25 11.53 -9.77
C GLY A 149 -4.17 11.25 -10.83
N SER A 150 -4.36 10.24 -11.69
CA SER A 150 -3.45 9.98 -12.81
C SER A 150 -3.62 11.02 -13.92
N LEU A 151 -2.58 11.16 -14.75
CA LEU A 151 -2.58 12.08 -15.88
C LEU A 151 -3.82 11.86 -16.81
N VAL A 152 -4.18 10.61 -17.05
CA VAL A 152 -5.35 10.27 -17.90
C VAL A 152 -6.65 10.82 -17.30
N GLU A 153 -6.84 10.67 -15.98
CA GLU A 153 -8.01 11.20 -15.28
C GLU A 153 -8.06 12.73 -15.37
N ILE A 154 -6.91 13.40 -15.20
CA ILE A 154 -6.78 14.86 -15.32
C ILE A 154 -7.12 15.32 -16.75
N LEU A 155 -6.57 14.65 -17.75
CA LEU A 155 -6.84 14.98 -19.15
C LEU A 155 -8.32 14.76 -19.53
N LEU A 156 -8.93 13.68 -19.05
CA LEU A 156 -10.36 13.42 -19.29
C LEU A 156 -11.27 14.46 -18.63
N ARG A 157 -10.93 14.92 -17.43
CA ARG A 157 -11.68 15.99 -16.74
C ARG A 157 -11.54 17.35 -17.44
N ASN A 158 -10.39 17.59 -18.05
CA ASN A 158 -10.09 18.82 -18.78
C ASN A 158 -10.35 18.70 -20.31
N LYS A 159 -11.13 17.71 -20.73
CA LYS A 159 -11.49 17.52 -22.14
C LYS A 159 -12.22 18.77 -22.66
N GLY A 160 -11.61 19.45 -23.63
CA GLY A 160 -12.10 20.72 -24.19
C GLY A 160 -11.41 21.98 -23.63
N ALA A 161 -10.52 21.87 -22.65
CA ALA A 161 -9.68 22.98 -22.24
C ALA A 161 -8.62 23.27 -23.31
N GLN A 162 -8.38 24.57 -23.60
CA GLN A 162 -7.35 24.99 -24.57
C GLN A 162 -5.93 24.76 -24.09
N THR A 163 -5.72 24.67 -22.78
CA THR A 163 -4.42 24.47 -22.15
C THR A 163 -4.50 23.50 -21.00
N VAL A 164 -3.46 22.69 -20.84
CA VAL A 164 -3.26 21.79 -19.69
C VAL A 164 -1.97 22.22 -19.00
N GLN A 165 -2.05 22.52 -17.71
CA GLN A 165 -0.85 22.83 -16.90
C GLN A 165 -0.01 21.57 -16.70
N VAL A 166 1.27 21.65 -17.03
CA VAL A 166 2.29 20.66 -16.68
C VAL A 166 3.21 21.22 -15.62
N THR A 167 3.60 20.40 -14.65
CA THR A 167 4.45 20.83 -13.52
C THR A 167 5.93 20.90 -13.88
N HIS A 168 6.34 20.29 -15.00
CA HIS A 168 7.69 20.31 -15.52
C HIS A 168 7.66 19.98 -17.02
N ALA A 169 8.42 20.73 -17.80
CA ALA A 169 8.67 20.44 -19.21
C ALA A 169 9.92 19.59 -19.36
#